data_3f69d34c8d7f76c589c7d3bde118608b
#
_entry.id   3f69d34c8d7f76c589c7d3bde118608b
#
_cell.length_a   1.000
_cell.length_b   1.000
_cell.length_c   1.000
_cell.angle_alpha   90.00
_cell.angle_beta   90.00
_cell.angle_gamma   90.00
#
_symmetry.space_group_name_H-M   'P 1'
#
loop_
_entity.id
_entity.type
_entity.pdbx_description
1 polymer ?
#
loop_
_entity_poly.entity_id
_entity_poly.type
_entity_poly.pdbx_seq_one_letter_code
_entity_poly.pdbx_strand_id
1 'polypeptide(L)'
;MQQRAIVVEDLASAATEPTKPVIYDRQIGARLLYRDPRSGAEHYLIRYPPGVGVRRHRHTAAHSIVLLEGRMLVDGQAIGPGSYCHFPAGTVMHHAPAGDEGCLFVTIFDGPLDMEAVD
;
A
#
# COMPACT_ATOMS: atom_id res chain seq x y z
N MET A 1 -22.54 -8.26 -19.41
CA MET A 1 -21.38 -9.15 -19.29
C MET A 1 -21.17 -9.50 -17.83
N GLN A 2 -21.00 -10.76 -17.52
CA GLN A 2 -20.81 -11.22 -16.16
C GLN A 2 -19.35 -11.03 -15.74
N GLN A 3 -19.16 -10.42 -14.58
CA GLN A 3 -17.82 -10.28 -14.00
C GLN A 3 -17.39 -11.61 -13.38
N ARG A 4 -16.11 -11.89 -13.46
CA ARG A 4 -15.51 -13.09 -12.87
C ARG A 4 -14.74 -12.73 -11.62
N ALA A 5 -14.62 -13.68 -10.71
CA ALA A 5 -13.73 -13.55 -9.58
C ALA A 5 -12.29 -13.36 -10.05
N ILE A 6 -11.56 -12.55 -9.33
CA ILE A 6 -10.11 -12.38 -9.50
C ILE A 6 -9.45 -13.15 -8.36
N VAL A 7 -8.54 -14.07 -8.72
CA VAL A 7 -7.88 -14.91 -7.72
C VAL A 7 -6.37 -14.79 -7.89
N VAL A 8 -5.68 -14.45 -6.81
CA VAL A 8 -4.23 -14.53 -6.72
C VAL A 8 -3.91 -15.53 -5.62
N GLU A 9 -3.42 -16.72 -6.01
CA GLU A 9 -3.30 -17.85 -5.07
C GLU A 9 -2.24 -17.64 -4.00
N ASP A 10 -1.18 -16.89 -4.33
CA ASP A 10 -0.07 -16.67 -3.39
C ASP A 10 0.45 -15.24 -3.55
N LEU A 11 -0.02 -14.36 -2.69
CA LEU A 11 0.40 -12.95 -2.73
C LEU A 11 1.89 -12.79 -2.42
N ALA A 12 2.46 -13.67 -1.60
CA ALA A 12 3.88 -13.57 -1.23
C ALA A 12 4.81 -13.76 -2.43
N SER A 13 4.41 -14.58 -3.40
CA SER A 13 5.21 -14.85 -4.59
C SER A 13 4.71 -14.12 -5.84
N ALA A 14 3.65 -13.32 -5.73
CA ALA A 14 3.10 -12.60 -6.87
C ALA A 14 4.07 -11.51 -7.33
N ALA A 15 4.19 -11.36 -8.66
CA ALA A 15 5.08 -10.37 -9.25
C ALA A 15 4.58 -8.95 -9.00
N THR A 16 5.52 -8.03 -8.76
CA THR A 16 5.24 -6.60 -8.70
C THR A 16 6.11 -5.88 -9.73
N GLU A 17 5.64 -4.72 -10.17
CA GLU A 17 6.37 -3.87 -11.11
C GLU A 17 7.05 -2.74 -10.36
N PRO A 18 8.30 -2.37 -10.71
CA PRO A 18 8.96 -1.25 -10.06
C PRO A 18 8.30 0.08 -10.44
N THR A 19 8.10 0.94 -9.45
CA THR A 19 7.56 2.28 -9.63
C THR A 19 8.11 3.20 -8.55
N LYS A 20 8.16 4.51 -8.82
CA LYS A 20 8.67 5.48 -7.85
C LYS A 20 7.73 6.68 -7.76
N PRO A 21 6.59 6.54 -7.07
CA PRO A 21 5.76 7.69 -6.75
C PRO A 21 6.50 8.76 -5.95
N VAL A 22 5.97 9.98 -5.96
CA VAL A 22 6.66 11.18 -5.43
C VAL A 22 7.01 11.10 -3.94
N ILE A 23 6.27 10.32 -3.16
CA ILE A 23 6.50 10.21 -1.71
C ILE A 23 7.67 9.30 -1.33
N TYR A 24 8.25 8.59 -2.29
CA TYR A 24 9.31 7.61 -2.02
C TYR A 24 10.66 8.12 -2.52
N ASP A 25 11.73 7.77 -1.81
CA ASP A 25 13.10 8.13 -2.19
C ASP A 25 13.74 7.13 -3.15
N ARG A 26 13.09 6.01 -3.43
CA ARG A 26 13.54 4.97 -4.36
C ARG A 26 12.36 4.18 -4.89
N GLN A 27 12.63 3.26 -5.81
CA GLN A 27 11.58 2.43 -6.38
C GLN A 27 11.00 1.48 -5.35
N ILE A 28 9.69 1.27 -5.44
CA ILE A 28 8.93 0.24 -4.72
C ILE A 28 8.36 -0.74 -5.74
N GLY A 29 7.84 -1.88 -5.29
CA GLY A 29 7.09 -2.80 -6.13
C GLY A 29 5.60 -2.57 -5.96
N ALA A 30 4.86 -2.56 -7.05
CA ALA A 30 3.41 -2.41 -7.02
C ALA A 30 2.74 -3.31 -8.05
N ARG A 31 1.57 -3.83 -7.71
CA ARG A 31 0.72 -4.60 -8.61
C ARG A 31 -0.73 -4.22 -8.35
N LEU A 32 -1.41 -3.74 -9.38
CA LEU A 32 -2.86 -3.51 -9.30
C LEU A 32 -3.56 -4.87 -9.29
N LEU A 33 -4.28 -5.17 -8.20
CA LEU A 33 -5.04 -6.42 -8.07
C LEU A 33 -6.44 -6.27 -8.62
N TYR A 34 -7.06 -5.12 -8.41
CA TYR A 34 -8.44 -4.87 -8.82
C TYR A 34 -8.72 -3.38 -8.87
N ARG A 35 -9.52 -2.96 -9.83
CA ARG A 35 -10.08 -1.61 -9.91
C ARG A 35 -11.57 -1.72 -10.17
N ASP A 36 -12.37 -1.05 -9.32
CA ASP A 36 -13.81 -0.99 -9.54
C ASP A 36 -14.12 0.09 -10.57
N PRO A 37 -14.74 -0.27 -11.70
CA PRO A 37 -15.04 0.70 -12.77
C PRO A 37 -16.06 1.76 -12.36
N ARG A 38 -16.84 1.53 -11.30
CA ARG A 38 -17.86 2.49 -10.86
C ARG A 38 -17.32 3.48 -9.84
N SER A 39 -16.74 2.97 -8.75
CA SER A 39 -16.26 3.80 -7.65
C SER A 39 -14.84 4.31 -7.88
N GLY A 40 -14.07 3.64 -8.73
CA GLY A 40 -12.65 3.89 -8.87
C GLY A 40 -11.82 3.28 -7.74
N ALA A 41 -12.44 2.49 -6.84
CA ALA A 41 -11.71 1.79 -5.79
C ALA A 41 -10.58 0.95 -6.38
N GLU A 42 -9.44 0.92 -5.72
CA GLU A 42 -8.25 0.23 -6.22
C GLU A 42 -7.61 -0.60 -5.12
N HIS A 43 -7.28 -1.86 -5.45
CA HIS A 43 -6.58 -2.77 -4.55
C HIS A 43 -5.19 -3.03 -5.12
N TYR A 44 -4.16 -2.84 -4.29
CA TYR A 44 -2.77 -3.04 -4.70
C TYR A 44 -2.05 -4.01 -3.79
N LEU A 45 -1.15 -4.79 -4.36
CA LEU A 45 -0.08 -5.47 -3.64
C LEU A 45 1.14 -4.57 -3.73
N ILE A 46 1.70 -4.20 -2.58
CA ILE A 46 2.84 -3.29 -2.50
C ILE A 46 3.98 -3.99 -1.78
N ARG A 47 5.17 -3.88 -2.37
CA ARG A 47 6.41 -4.38 -1.77
C ARG A 47 7.35 -3.21 -1.52
N TYR A 48 7.66 -2.96 -0.26
CA TYR A 48 8.65 -1.97 0.14
C TYR A 48 10.01 -2.65 0.27
N PRO A 49 11.05 -2.17 -0.45
CA PRO A 49 12.41 -2.65 -0.20
C PRO A 49 12.89 -2.18 1.17
N PRO A 50 13.90 -2.89 1.74
CA PRO A 50 14.48 -2.44 3.00
C PRO A 50 14.96 -0.98 2.93
N GLY A 51 14.63 -0.19 3.96
CA GLY A 51 15.14 1.16 4.11
C GLY A 51 14.57 2.21 3.18
N VAL A 52 13.50 1.91 2.42
CA VAL A 52 12.91 2.95 1.57
C VAL A 52 12.39 4.09 2.44
N GLY A 53 12.75 5.32 2.08
CA GLY A 53 12.25 6.52 2.74
C GLY A 53 10.88 6.88 2.19
N VAL A 54 9.94 7.17 3.08
CA VAL A 54 8.57 7.52 2.73
C VAL A 54 8.24 8.86 3.38
N ARG A 55 7.80 9.83 2.58
CA ARG A 55 7.39 11.13 3.10
C ARG A 55 6.01 11.02 3.75
N ARG A 56 5.74 11.85 4.74
CA ARG A 56 4.38 12.03 5.22
C ARG A 56 3.51 12.47 4.05
N HIS A 57 2.30 11.94 4.00
CA HIS A 57 1.45 12.19 2.84
C HIS A 57 -0.02 12.00 3.18
N ARG A 58 -0.88 12.34 2.25
CA ARG A 58 -2.31 12.08 2.33
C ARG A 58 -2.84 11.58 1.00
N HIS A 59 -3.95 10.89 1.05
CA HIS A 59 -4.71 10.44 -0.11
C HIS A 59 -6.11 11.03 -0.03
N THR A 60 -6.72 11.29 -1.18
CA THR A 60 -8.11 11.76 -1.24
C THR A 60 -9.07 10.70 -0.71
N ALA A 61 -8.87 9.44 -1.13
CA ALA A 61 -9.70 8.32 -0.69
C ALA A 61 -9.20 7.75 0.64
N ALA A 62 -10.12 7.24 1.45
CA ALA A 62 -9.76 6.41 2.59
C ALA A 62 -9.10 5.12 2.09
N HIS A 63 -8.21 4.55 2.89
CA HIS A 63 -7.61 3.27 2.53
C HIS A 63 -7.26 2.44 3.76
N SER A 64 -7.12 1.15 3.51
CA SER A 64 -6.75 0.18 4.54
C SER A 64 -5.54 -0.61 4.09
N ILE A 65 -4.74 -1.05 5.05
CA ILE A 65 -3.55 -1.87 4.80
C ILE A 65 -3.69 -3.16 5.61
N VAL A 66 -3.36 -4.28 4.95
CA VAL A 66 -3.16 -5.58 5.61
C VAL A 66 -1.71 -5.97 5.37
N LEU A 67 -0.93 -6.07 6.44
CA LEU A 67 0.48 -6.43 6.36
C LEU A 67 0.63 -7.94 6.27
N LEU A 68 1.34 -8.41 5.25
CA LEU A 68 1.54 -9.84 4.98
C LEU A 68 2.89 -10.34 5.44
N GLU A 69 3.96 -9.57 5.21
CA GLU A 69 5.34 -9.95 5.54
C GLU A 69 6.13 -8.74 6.00
N GLY A 70 7.11 -8.97 6.85
CA GLY A 70 8.00 -7.93 7.34
C GLY A 70 7.36 -7.12 8.45
N ARG A 71 7.91 -5.94 8.69
CA ARG A 71 7.43 -5.02 9.71
C ARG A 71 7.26 -3.64 9.12
N MET A 72 6.26 -2.92 9.62
CA MET A 72 5.93 -1.58 9.14
C MET A 72 5.78 -0.64 10.34
N LEU A 73 6.25 0.59 10.17
CA LEU A 73 5.92 1.68 11.08
C LEU A 73 4.73 2.42 10.52
N VAL A 74 3.69 2.57 11.33
CA VAL A 74 2.47 3.31 10.98
C VAL A 74 2.31 4.43 12.00
N ASP A 75 2.54 5.67 11.59
CA ASP A 75 2.53 6.85 12.46
C ASP A 75 3.34 6.60 13.75
N GLY A 76 4.52 5.96 13.59
CA GLY A 76 5.41 5.65 14.69
C GLY A 76 5.17 4.36 15.43
N GLN A 77 4.07 3.65 15.14
CA GLN A 77 3.77 2.36 15.76
C GLN A 77 4.24 1.21 14.86
N ALA A 78 5.05 0.30 15.43
CA ALA A 78 5.51 -0.87 14.69
C ALA A 78 4.42 -1.95 14.68
N ILE A 79 4.15 -2.48 13.48
CA ILE A 79 3.20 -3.59 13.31
C ILE A 79 3.89 -4.73 12.55
N GLY A 80 3.40 -5.94 12.74
CA GLY A 80 3.91 -7.15 12.11
C GLY A 80 2.88 -7.86 11.25
N PRO A 81 3.25 -9.02 10.66
CA PRO A 81 2.36 -9.75 9.75
C PRO A 81 1.01 -10.07 10.39
N GLY A 82 -0.04 -9.95 9.59
CA GLY A 82 -1.42 -10.13 10.05
C GLY A 82 -2.08 -8.89 10.62
N SER A 83 -1.34 -7.77 10.72
CA SER A 83 -1.89 -6.52 11.21
C SER A 83 -2.76 -5.83 10.16
N TYR A 84 -3.73 -5.09 10.65
CA TYR A 84 -4.62 -4.26 9.84
C TYR A 84 -4.59 -2.83 10.36
N CYS A 85 -4.60 -1.86 9.45
CA CYS A 85 -4.81 -0.47 9.81
C CYS A 85 -5.67 0.24 8.77
N HIS A 86 -6.32 1.31 9.19
CA HIS A 86 -7.21 2.08 8.33
C HIS A 86 -6.88 3.57 8.46
N PHE A 87 -6.85 4.25 7.32
CA PHE A 87 -6.59 5.69 7.25
C PHE A 87 -7.81 6.38 6.67
N PRO A 88 -8.48 7.27 7.43
CA PRO A 88 -9.61 8.03 6.89
C PRO A 88 -9.19 8.94 5.74
N ALA A 89 -10.15 9.25 4.86
CA ALA A 89 -9.92 10.10 3.71
C ALA A 89 -9.32 11.45 4.12
N GLY A 90 -8.31 11.90 3.38
CA GLY A 90 -7.69 13.21 3.58
C GLY A 90 -6.77 13.32 4.80
N THR A 91 -6.60 12.26 5.57
CA THR A 91 -5.75 12.28 6.77
C THR A 91 -4.28 12.28 6.37
N VAL A 92 -3.50 13.18 6.99
CA VAL A 92 -2.04 13.14 6.86
C VAL A 92 -1.51 11.99 7.69
N MET A 93 -0.68 11.14 7.07
CA MET A 93 -0.22 9.92 7.70
C MET A 93 1.15 9.51 7.17
N HIS A 94 1.73 8.50 7.80
CA HIS A 94 3.01 7.95 7.41
C HIS A 94 3.02 6.45 7.64
N HIS A 95 3.51 5.70 6.66
CA HIS A 95 3.82 4.29 6.83
C HIS A 95 5.10 3.97 6.03
N ALA A 96 5.99 3.19 6.64
CA ALA A 96 7.29 2.87 6.06
C ALA A 96 7.75 1.52 6.60
N PRO A 97 8.68 0.83 5.90
CA PRO A 97 9.23 -0.40 6.46
C PRO A 97 9.99 -0.09 7.74
N ALA A 98 9.91 -0.99 8.71
CA ALA A 98 10.60 -0.86 9.99
C ALA A 98 11.86 -1.72 9.98
N GLY A 99 12.94 -1.21 10.58
CA GLY A 99 14.21 -1.93 10.69
C GLY A 99 14.87 -2.17 9.34
N ASP A 100 15.61 -3.29 9.25
CA ASP A 100 16.41 -3.62 8.07
C ASP A 100 15.69 -4.52 7.08
N GLU A 101 14.43 -4.85 7.35
CA GLU A 101 13.63 -5.67 6.46
C GLU A 101 12.70 -4.80 5.64
N GLY A 102 12.40 -5.26 4.43
CA GLY A 102 11.29 -4.70 3.69
C GLY A 102 9.97 -5.20 4.22
N CYS A 103 8.89 -4.86 3.56
CA CYS A 103 7.58 -5.41 3.91
C CYS A 103 6.71 -5.58 2.67
N LEU A 104 5.74 -6.46 2.81
CA LEU A 104 4.77 -6.77 1.77
C LEU A 104 3.38 -6.58 2.35
N PHE A 105 2.54 -5.83 1.65
CA PHE A 105 1.19 -5.57 2.14
C PHE A 105 0.20 -5.38 1.00
N VAL A 106 -1.07 -5.59 1.33
CA VAL A 106 -2.18 -5.22 0.45
C VAL A 106 -2.74 -3.90 0.94
N THR A 107 -2.96 -2.98 0.01
CA THR A 107 -3.65 -1.72 0.32
C THR A 107 -4.92 -1.62 -0.49
N ILE A 108 -6.00 -1.20 0.16
CA ILE A 108 -7.33 -1.14 -0.42
C ILE A 108 -7.80 0.32 -0.33
N PHE A 109 -7.91 0.98 -1.49
CA PHE A 109 -8.40 2.35 -1.60
C PHE A 109 -9.88 2.34 -1.95
N ASP A 110 -10.65 3.16 -1.25
CA ASP A 110 -12.09 3.28 -1.50
C ASP A 110 -12.42 4.06 -2.76
N GLY A 111 -11.45 4.73 -3.33
CA GLY A 111 -11.54 5.48 -4.58
C GLY A 111 -10.21 5.46 -5.30
N PRO A 112 -10.05 6.23 -6.38
CA PRO A 112 -8.79 6.26 -7.12
C PRO A 112 -7.61 6.64 -6.24
N LEU A 113 -6.49 5.95 -6.46
CA LEU A 113 -5.25 6.25 -5.75
C LEU A 113 -4.68 7.58 -6.24
N ASP A 114 -4.47 8.49 -5.31
CA ASP A 114 -3.64 9.66 -5.49
C ASP A 114 -2.76 9.80 -4.27
N MET A 115 -1.81 10.71 -4.30
CA MET A 115 -0.99 10.98 -3.14
C MET A 115 -0.43 12.39 -3.21
N GLU A 116 -0.40 13.04 -2.04
CA GLU A 116 0.14 14.38 -1.88
C GLU A 116 1.14 14.35 -0.74
N ALA A 117 2.39 14.69 -1.03
CA ALA A 117 3.43 14.76 -0.01
C ALA A 117 3.16 15.99 0.89
N VAL A 118 3.32 15.79 2.19
CA VAL A 118 3.10 16.82 3.20
C VAL A 118 4.32 16.84 4.10
N ASP A 119 4.93 18.00 4.25
CA ASP A 119 6.13 18.15 5.09
C ASP A 119 5.79 18.64 6.49
#